data_43c339d5cef8f976bc228cd3c1b3609a
#
_entry.id   43c339d5cef8f976bc228cd3c1b3609a
#
_cell.length_a   1.000
_cell.length_b   1.000
_cell.length_c   1.000
_cell.angle_alpha   90.00
_cell.angle_beta   90.00
_cell.angle_gamma   90.00
#
_symmetry.space_group_name_H-M   'P 1'
#
loop_
_entity.id
_entity.type
_entity.pdbx_description
1 polymer ?
#
loop_
_entity_poly.entity_id
_entity_poly.type
_entity_poly.pdbx_seq_one_letter_code
_entity_poly.pdbx_strand_id
1 'polypeptide(L)'
;MEQIERIRRMEQLFDLAKEAMEEPVMTPEKYQELQETIAVLSEYYSGKEWKQDYADDEAALLPKDLKRGVLSEDGLWNLLSDWQEAKTRIIIRR
;
A
#
# COMPACT_ATOMS: atom_id res chain seq x y z
N MET A 1 6.03 -2.42 -16.86
CA MET A 1 4.62 -2.26 -16.48
C MET A 1 4.19 -0.82 -16.76
N GLU A 2 3.07 -0.66 -17.42
CA GLU A 2 2.54 0.65 -17.72
C GLU A 2 2.17 1.41 -16.44
N GLN A 3 2.31 2.74 -16.46
CA GLN A 3 2.10 3.58 -15.28
C GLN A 3 0.71 3.41 -14.64
N ILE A 4 -0.35 3.44 -15.44
CA ILE A 4 -1.72 3.32 -14.93
C ILE A 4 -1.96 1.96 -14.29
N GLU A 5 -1.47 0.90 -14.94
CA GLU A 5 -1.56 -0.46 -14.39
C GLU A 5 -0.78 -0.59 -13.09
N ARG A 6 0.38 0.03 -13.02
CA ARG A 6 1.19 0.05 -11.81
C ARG A 6 0.45 0.72 -10.67
N ILE A 7 -0.14 1.89 -10.92
CA ILE A 7 -0.89 2.63 -9.90
C ILE A 7 -2.10 1.82 -9.43
N ARG A 8 -2.83 1.21 -10.37
CA ARG A 8 -3.99 0.37 -10.02
C ARG A 8 -3.59 -0.81 -9.15
N ARG A 9 -2.48 -1.47 -9.50
CA ARG A 9 -1.99 -2.59 -8.72
C ARG A 9 -1.60 -2.17 -7.31
N MET A 10 -0.88 -1.06 -7.19
CA MET A 10 -0.46 -0.55 -5.88
C MET A 10 -1.67 -0.12 -5.06
N GLU A 11 -2.68 0.45 -5.69
CA GLU A 11 -3.92 0.82 -5.01
C GLU A 11 -4.65 -0.41 -4.48
N GLN A 12 -4.70 -1.50 -5.25
CA GLN A 12 -5.29 -2.75 -4.79
C GLN A 12 -4.54 -3.31 -3.58
N LEU A 13 -3.22 -3.31 -3.63
CA LEU A 13 -2.40 -3.77 -2.51
C LEU A 13 -2.57 -2.89 -1.29
N PHE A 14 -2.69 -1.59 -1.50
CA PHE A 14 -2.94 -0.61 -0.44
C PHE A 14 -4.25 -0.91 0.28
N ASP A 15 -5.33 -1.12 -0.47
CA ASP A 15 -6.64 -1.45 0.09
C ASP A 15 -6.62 -2.79 0.84
N LEU A 16 -5.99 -3.81 0.26
CA LEU A 16 -5.86 -5.12 0.90
C LEU A 16 -5.10 -5.03 2.22
N ALA A 17 -4.02 -4.26 2.24
CA ALA A 17 -3.23 -4.10 3.46
C ALA A 17 -4.03 -3.38 4.55
N LYS A 18 -4.78 -2.34 4.20
CA LYS A 18 -5.60 -1.61 5.17
C LYS A 18 -6.65 -2.52 5.78
N GLU A 19 -7.34 -3.31 4.96
CA GLU A 19 -8.36 -4.25 5.44
C GLU A 19 -7.74 -5.32 6.35
N ALA A 20 -6.61 -5.90 5.93
CA ALA A 20 -5.97 -6.95 6.69
C ALA A 20 -5.48 -6.46 8.05
N MET A 21 -4.99 -5.23 8.12
CA MET A 21 -4.50 -4.68 9.39
C MET A 21 -5.60 -4.42 10.41
N GLU A 22 -6.85 -4.39 9.99
CA GLU A 22 -7.97 -4.24 10.92
C GLU A 22 -8.30 -5.54 11.66
N GLU A 23 -7.84 -6.68 11.14
CA GLU A 23 -8.09 -7.97 11.77
C GLU A 23 -7.17 -8.19 12.97
N PRO A 24 -7.73 -8.44 14.18
CA PRO A 24 -6.88 -8.63 15.36
C PRO A 24 -6.22 -10.00 15.44
N VAL A 25 -6.76 -10.98 14.73
CA VAL A 25 -6.26 -12.37 14.72
C VAL A 25 -6.17 -12.86 13.30
N MET A 26 -5.08 -13.52 12.94
CA MET A 26 -4.93 -14.10 11.62
C MET A 26 -4.06 -15.35 11.63
N THR A 27 -4.13 -16.13 10.55
CA THR A 27 -3.29 -17.31 10.38
C THR A 27 -1.86 -16.88 10.02
N PRO A 28 -0.86 -17.78 10.25
CA PRO A 28 0.51 -17.47 9.84
C PRO A 28 0.63 -17.18 8.34
N GLU A 29 -0.11 -17.89 7.50
CA GLU A 29 -0.10 -17.70 6.06
C GLU A 29 -0.60 -16.31 5.69
N LYS A 30 -1.70 -15.87 6.31
CA LYS A 30 -2.26 -14.56 6.05
C LYS A 30 -1.33 -13.44 6.53
N TYR A 31 -0.70 -13.63 7.67
CA TYR A 31 0.29 -12.68 8.18
C TYR A 31 1.47 -12.55 7.22
N GLN A 32 1.94 -13.68 6.69
CA GLN A 32 3.02 -13.71 5.71
C GLN A 32 2.63 -12.93 4.45
N GLU A 33 1.43 -13.15 3.93
CA GLU A 33 0.93 -12.40 2.76
C GLU A 33 0.88 -10.91 3.04
N LEU A 34 0.43 -10.52 4.23
CA LEU A 34 0.38 -9.11 4.61
C LEU A 34 1.78 -8.51 4.67
N GLN A 35 2.74 -9.22 5.25
CA GLN A 35 4.13 -8.75 5.28
C GLN A 35 4.69 -8.53 3.88
N GLU A 36 4.41 -9.46 2.96
CA GLU A 36 4.86 -9.35 1.57
C GLU A 36 4.21 -8.17 0.86
N THR A 37 2.92 -7.95 1.09
CA THR A 37 2.19 -6.82 0.52
C THR A 37 2.78 -5.50 1.01
N ILE A 38 3.03 -5.39 2.30
CA ILE A 38 3.64 -4.20 2.91
C ILE A 38 5.04 -3.96 2.33
N ALA A 39 5.82 -5.04 2.14
CA ALA A 39 7.16 -4.92 1.58
C ALA A 39 7.14 -4.35 0.15
N VAL A 40 6.20 -4.82 -0.67
CA VAL A 40 6.02 -4.30 -2.04
C VAL A 40 5.67 -2.81 -2.02
N LEU A 41 4.73 -2.43 -1.16
CA LEU A 41 4.32 -1.02 -1.03
C LEU A 41 5.44 -0.13 -0.51
N SER A 42 6.23 -0.63 0.43
CA SER A 42 7.36 0.09 0.98
C SER A 42 8.43 0.33 -0.09
N GLU A 43 8.72 -0.69 -0.88
CA GLU A 43 9.68 -0.59 -1.97
C GLU A 43 9.20 0.42 -3.03
N TYR A 44 7.92 0.36 -3.38
CA TYR A 44 7.32 1.30 -4.32
C TYR A 44 7.46 2.74 -3.81
N TYR A 45 7.07 2.98 -2.56
CA TYR A 45 7.08 4.31 -1.95
C TYR A 45 8.47 4.94 -1.90
N SER A 46 9.49 4.12 -1.68
CA SER A 46 10.86 4.63 -1.60
C SER A 46 11.57 4.71 -2.94
N GLY A 47 10.92 4.28 -4.01
CA GLY A 47 11.52 4.19 -5.34
C GLY A 47 11.21 5.36 -6.25
N LYS A 48 11.83 5.32 -7.43
CA LYS A 48 11.65 6.36 -8.46
C LYS A 48 10.25 6.35 -9.06
N GLU A 49 9.63 5.18 -9.14
CA GLU A 49 8.31 5.03 -9.75
C GLU A 49 7.25 5.80 -8.98
N TRP A 50 7.28 5.73 -7.65
CA TRP A 50 6.32 6.49 -6.84
C TRP A 50 6.50 7.99 -7.03
N LYS A 51 7.75 8.45 -7.06
CA LYS A 51 8.05 9.87 -7.25
C LYS A 51 7.54 10.36 -8.59
N GLN A 52 7.71 9.57 -9.64
CA GLN A 52 7.20 9.91 -10.97
C GLN A 52 5.67 9.93 -10.99
N ASP A 53 5.05 8.92 -10.39
CA ASP A 53 3.59 8.81 -10.35
C ASP A 53 2.99 9.98 -9.55
N TYR A 54 3.60 10.33 -8.44
CA TYR A 54 3.18 11.45 -7.61
C TYR A 54 3.29 12.78 -8.38
N ALA A 55 4.42 12.98 -9.06
CA ALA A 55 4.64 14.20 -9.85
C ALA A 55 3.61 14.32 -10.98
N ASP A 56 3.29 13.22 -11.65
CA ASP A 56 2.31 13.22 -12.74
C ASP A 56 0.90 13.47 -12.20
N ASP A 57 0.59 12.98 -11.00
CA ASP A 57 -0.69 13.26 -10.34
C ASP A 57 -0.81 14.75 -10.01
N GLU A 58 0.24 15.33 -9.44
CA GLU A 58 0.27 16.77 -9.13
C GLU A 58 0.12 17.64 -10.38
N ALA A 59 0.66 17.15 -11.50
CA ALA A 59 0.58 17.85 -12.79
C ALA A 59 -0.75 17.59 -13.54
N ALA A 60 -1.67 16.84 -12.92
CA ALA A 60 -2.97 16.48 -13.49
C ALA A 60 -2.85 15.70 -14.81
N LEU A 61 -1.81 14.89 -14.93
CA LEU A 61 -1.56 14.08 -16.13
C LEU A 61 -2.22 12.70 -16.08
N LEU A 62 -2.85 12.33 -14.96
CA LEU A 62 -3.48 11.03 -14.78
C LEU A 62 -4.98 11.12 -14.99
N PRO A 63 -5.65 10.02 -15.38
CA PRO A 63 -7.11 10.01 -15.54
C PRO A 63 -7.82 10.42 -14.25
N LYS A 64 -8.89 11.19 -14.37
CA LYS A 64 -9.63 11.70 -13.22
C LYS A 64 -10.34 10.61 -12.43
N ASP A 65 -10.72 9.51 -13.09
CA ASP A 65 -11.42 8.40 -12.47
C ASP A 65 -10.49 7.34 -11.85
N LEU A 66 -9.18 7.56 -11.97
CA LEU A 66 -8.19 6.65 -11.39
C LEU A 66 -8.15 6.83 -9.88
N LYS A 67 -8.30 5.72 -9.13
CA LYS A 67 -8.11 5.75 -7.68
C LYS A 67 -6.62 5.97 -7.39
N ARG A 68 -6.33 6.92 -6.53
CA ARG A 68 -4.96 7.34 -6.29
C ARG A 68 -4.63 7.60 -4.81
N GLY A 69 -5.22 6.77 -3.93
CA GLY A 69 -4.91 6.83 -2.49
C GLY A 69 -3.42 6.64 -2.22
N VAL A 70 -2.76 5.76 -3.00
CA VAL A 70 -1.32 5.52 -2.88
C VAL A 70 -0.47 6.73 -3.29
N LEU A 71 -1.06 7.68 -4.02
CA LEU A 71 -0.38 8.89 -4.47
C LEU A 71 -0.71 10.10 -3.60
N SER A 72 -1.54 9.94 -2.58
CA SER A 72 -1.77 11.03 -1.64
C SER A 72 -0.50 11.27 -0.83
N GLU A 73 -0.32 12.50 -0.37
CA GLU A 73 0.88 12.91 0.34
C GLU A 73 1.19 12.02 1.54
N ASP A 74 0.15 11.60 2.27
CA ASP A 74 0.30 10.84 3.51
C ASP A 74 -0.14 9.38 3.42
N GLY A 75 -0.74 8.96 2.31
CA GLY A 75 -1.38 7.65 2.22
C GLY A 75 -0.47 6.48 2.57
N LEU A 76 0.60 6.30 1.82
CA LEU A 76 1.54 5.21 2.07
C LEU A 76 2.33 5.43 3.35
N TRP A 77 2.70 6.67 3.65
CA TRP A 77 3.42 6.97 4.89
C TRP A 77 2.61 6.53 6.11
N ASN A 78 1.32 6.88 6.13
CA ASN A 78 0.42 6.48 7.22
C ASN A 78 0.25 4.97 7.28
N LEU A 79 0.09 4.32 6.13
CA LEU A 79 -0.06 2.86 6.09
C LEU A 79 1.17 2.16 6.68
N LEU A 80 2.36 2.59 6.27
CA LEU A 80 3.60 1.97 6.73
C LEU A 80 3.83 2.25 8.21
N SER A 81 3.44 3.43 8.68
CA SER A 81 3.49 3.78 10.09
C SER A 81 2.51 2.93 10.91
N ASP A 82 1.28 2.79 10.41
CA ASP A 82 0.26 1.95 11.06
C ASP A 82 0.70 0.49 11.13
N TRP A 83 1.42 0.01 10.11
CA TRP A 83 1.95 -1.35 10.11
C TRP A 83 2.92 -1.58 11.27
N GLN A 84 3.75 -0.59 11.60
CA GLN A 84 4.70 -0.72 12.70
C GLN A 84 3.99 -0.98 14.02
N GLU A 85 2.79 -0.40 14.21
CA GLU A 85 1.97 -0.65 15.39
C GLU A 85 1.20 -1.96 15.25
N ALA A 86 0.59 -2.18 14.08
CA ALA A 86 -0.27 -3.36 13.85
C ALA A 86 0.50 -4.67 14.06
N LYS A 87 1.73 -4.75 13.61
CA LYS A 87 2.52 -5.98 13.72
C LYS A 87 2.82 -6.37 15.17
N THR A 88 2.70 -5.44 16.11
CA THR A 88 2.91 -5.73 17.52
C THR A 88 1.63 -6.17 18.25
N ARG A 89 0.46 -5.88 17.67
CA ARG A 89 -0.83 -6.22 18.30
C ARG A 89 -1.59 -7.37 17.63
N ILE A 90 -1.23 -7.70 16.37
CA ILE A 90 -1.88 -8.80 15.66
C ILE A 90 -1.51 -10.13 16.32
N ILE A 91 -2.52 -10.94 16.62
CA ILE A 91 -2.34 -12.25 17.20
C ILE A 91 -2.36 -13.29 16.08
N ILE A 92 -1.30 -14.10 16.00
CA ILE A 92 -1.20 -15.15 14.99
C ILE A 92 -1.67 -16.46 15.62
N ARG A 93 -2.68 -17.09 15.01
CA ARG A 93 -3.22 -18.36 15.49
C ARG A 93 -3.34 -19.33 14.32
N ARG A 94 -2.92 -20.53 14.58
CA ARG A 94 -3.03 -21.64 13.64
C ARG A 94 -4.40 -22.30 13.70
#